data_c2a031735fda2795d85951fc077951c5
#
_entry.id   c2a031735fda2795d85951fc077951c5
#
_cell.length_a   1.000
_cell.length_b   1.000
_cell.length_c   1.000
_cell.angle_alpha   90.00
_cell.angle_beta   90.00
_cell.angle_gamma   90.00
#
_symmetry.space_group_name_H-M   'P 1'
#
loop_
_entity.id
_entity.type
_entity.pdbx_description
1 polymer ?
#
loop_
_entity_poly.entity_id
_entity_poly.type
_entity_poly.pdbx_seq_one_letter_code
_entity_poly.pdbx_strand_id
1 'polypeptide(L)'
;MASLVSFLRPGLVTQRSAVLKAFAASRFSTLTPSRAEIIDTPGANGSSSVASTNHANNSEDNQARTKVQAQAQAQAQEPVNPFLAPLQAWIRDFKSNEPKDLIHLQRTVFGAPLRRDILHRVVVWQRDAMRQGTHSTKGRSEVSGTTRKAAPQKGRGAARVGSLRAPQRRGGGVPFGPKPRDHSSELPRKVQAMGLRVALSTKFAQDQLVIVDGLELDSHKTREFEAIQKRHGWDSVLVVASRENENLWRATRNLQQVDVTIMQEADVLRLLKHQVVVMDRQSVRYLEKKLKV
;
A
#
# COMPACT_ATOMS: atom_id res chain seq x y z
N MET A 1 16.57 59.12 23.24
CA MET A 1 16.26 58.70 24.62
C MET A 1 15.22 57.59 24.57
N ALA A 2 15.47 56.55 25.32
CA ALA A 2 14.61 55.42 25.69
C ALA A 2 14.38 54.38 24.61
N SER A 3 14.47 53.14 24.79
CA SER A 3 14.96 52.22 25.82
C SER A 3 14.61 50.81 25.24
N LEU A 4 15.65 50.01 25.00
CA LEU A 4 15.53 48.59 24.66
C LEU A 4 15.02 47.83 25.89
N VAL A 5 13.94 47.06 25.73
CA VAL A 5 13.58 46.02 26.69
C VAL A 5 13.64 44.66 25.95
N SER A 6 14.66 43.92 26.33
CA SER A 6 14.91 42.54 25.98
C SER A 6 13.97 41.63 26.77
N PHE A 7 13.16 40.81 26.09
CA PHE A 7 12.43 39.69 26.71
C PHE A 7 13.15 38.38 26.43
N LEU A 8 13.91 37.95 27.41
CA LEU A 8 14.42 36.58 27.54
C LEU A 8 13.25 35.65 27.91
N ARG A 9 13.02 34.62 27.11
CA ARG A 9 12.20 33.47 27.51
C ARG A 9 13.11 32.35 27.98
N PRO A 10 12.85 31.74 29.16
CA PRO A 10 13.62 30.61 29.67
C PRO A 10 13.21 29.31 28.95
N GLY A 11 14.20 28.44 28.78
CA GLY A 11 14.12 27.17 28.09
C GLY A 11 13.21 26.15 28.82
N LEU A 12 12.51 25.37 28.03
CA LEU A 12 11.91 24.10 28.44
C LEU A 12 12.91 22.98 28.24
N VAL A 13 13.43 22.51 29.38
CA VAL A 13 14.30 21.34 29.49
C VAL A 13 13.49 20.08 29.23
N THR A 14 13.97 19.29 28.29
CA THR A 14 13.70 17.90 28.01
C THR A 14 13.41 17.04 29.24
N GLN A 15 12.25 16.37 29.22
CA GLN A 15 12.08 15.07 29.88
C GLN A 15 11.93 13.98 28.83
N ARG A 16 13.06 13.37 28.48
CA ARG A 16 13.13 12.04 27.89
C ARG A 16 13.62 11.12 28.99
N SER A 17 12.77 10.27 29.52
CA SER A 17 13.18 8.94 30.01
C SER A 17 11.98 8.18 30.57
N ALA A 18 12.01 6.85 30.34
CA ALA A 18 11.24 5.83 31.04
C ALA A 18 9.84 5.47 30.47
N VAL A 19 9.79 4.85 29.29
CA VAL A 19 8.89 3.71 29.05
C VAL A 19 9.64 2.67 28.21
N LEU A 20 10.52 1.95 28.85
CA LEU A 20 11.17 0.76 28.31
C LEU A 20 11.42 -0.18 29.49
N LYS A 21 10.41 -1.02 29.83
CA LYS A 21 10.55 -2.30 30.56
C LYS A 21 9.17 -2.79 30.97
N ALA A 22 8.56 -3.60 30.12
CA ALA A 22 7.63 -4.66 30.51
C ALA A 22 7.11 -5.39 29.25
N PHE A 23 7.95 -6.23 28.66
CA PHE A 23 7.50 -7.35 27.83
C PHE A 23 8.53 -8.46 27.99
N ALA A 24 8.36 -9.23 29.05
CA ALA A 24 9.03 -10.52 29.19
C ALA A 24 8.04 -11.51 29.80
N ALA A 25 7.93 -12.66 29.14
CA ALA A 25 7.40 -13.91 29.64
C ALA A 25 5.88 -14.04 29.77
N SER A 26 5.22 -14.44 28.71
CA SER A 26 4.09 -15.36 28.78
C SER A 26 4.52 -16.73 28.26
N ARG A 27 4.54 -17.69 29.18
CA ARG A 27 4.94 -19.09 28.97
C ARG A 27 3.95 -19.78 28.05
N PHE A 28 4.47 -20.41 27.00
CA PHE A 28 3.77 -21.44 26.25
C PHE A 28 3.60 -22.67 27.20
N SER A 29 2.36 -22.95 27.60
CA SER A 29 1.97 -24.21 28.17
C SER A 29 1.53 -25.15 27.04
N THR A 30 2.31 -26.14 26.78
CA THR A 30 2.00 -27.30 25.93
C THR A 30 0.91 -28.13 26.60
N LEU A 31 -0.29 -28.10 26.02
CA LEU A 31 -1.37 -29.04 26.35
C LEU A 31 -1.15 -30.32 25.54
N THR A 32 -0.74 -31.38 26.22
CA THR A 32 -0.77 -32.76 25.74
C THR A 32 -2.20 -33.29 25.82
N PRO A 33 -2.72 -33.99 24.78
CA PRO A 33 -4.05 -34.60 24.86
C PRO A 33 -3.98 -35.87 25.76
N SER A 34 -4.82 -35.90 26.76
CA SER A 34 -5.10 -37.02 27.62
C SER A 34 -5.76 -38.16 26.85
N ARG A 35 -5.18 -39.35 27.03
CA ARG A 35 -5.64 -40.66 26.55
C ARG A 35 -6.91 -41.03 27.31
N ALA A 36 -8.05 -41.17 26.58
CA ALA A 36 -9.29 -41.70 27.15
C ALA A 36 -9.18 -43.20 27.33
N GLU A 37 -9.40 -43.64 28.59
CA GLU A 37 -9.48 -45.03 28.98
C GLU A 37 -10.76 -45.68 28.47
N ILE A 38 -10.57 -46.89 27.92
CA ILE A 38 -11.66 -47.80 27.52
C ILE A 38 -12.15 -48.48 28.82
N ILE A 39 -13.42 -48.29 29.13
CA ILE A 39 -14.10 -49.07 30.19
C ILE A 39 -14.86 -50.21 29.51
N ASP A 40 -14.39 -51.43 29.72
CA ASP A 40 -15.07 -52.67 29.47
C ASP A 40 -16.12 -52.91 30.55
N THR A 41 -17.35 -53.22 30.15
CA THR A 41 -18.33 -53.88 31.01
C THR A 41 -18.89 -55.10 30.33
N PRO A 42 -18.94 -56.24 31.04
CA PRO A 42 -19.39 -57.51 30.45
C PRO A 42 -20.88 -57.83 30.72
N GLY A 43 -21.49 -58.42 29.72
CA GLY A 43 -22.41 -59.52 29.86
C GLY A 43 -23.82 -59.34 30.42
N ALA A 44 -24.82 -59.64 29.58
CA ALA A 44 -25.96 -60.47 30.01
C ALA A 44 -26.65 -61.07 28.78
N ASN A 45 -26.74 -62.39 28.78
CA ASN A 45 -27.48 -63.25 27.86
C ASN A 45 -28.99 -63.04 27.96
N GLY A 46 -29.66 -63.11 26.86
CA GLY A 46 -31.14 -63.21 26.79
C GLY A 46 -31.57 -63.68 25.40
N SER A 47 -31.75 -64.98 25.26
CA SER A 47 -32.31 -65.68 24.11
C SER A 47 -33.80 -65.42 23.95
N SER A 48 -34.27 -65.07 22.74
CA SER A 48 -35.55 -65.57 22.21
C SER A 48 -35.61 -65.39 20.70
N SER A 49 -35.79 -66.49 20.05
CA SER A 49 -36.09 -66.74 18.66
C SER A 49 -37.46 -66.20 18.22
N VAL A 50 -37.55 -65.52 17.10
CA VAL A 50 -38.67 -65.62 16.14
C VAL A 50 -38.21 -65.25 14.73
N ALA A 51 -38.55 -66.16 13.83
CA ALA A 51 -38.40 -66.31 12.40
C ALA A 51 -38.33 -65.10 11.47
N SER A 52 -37.39 -65.22 10.55
CA SER A 52 -37.42 -65.18 9.07
C SER A 52 -38.60 -64.50 8.39
N THR A 53 -38.30 -63.45 7.62
CA THR A 53 -38.51 -63.27 6.18
C THR A 53 -38.47 -61.79 5.86
N ASN A 54 -37.47 -61.36 5.10
CA ASN A 54 -37.38 -60.20 4.20
C ASN A 54 -35.95 -59.63 4.18
N HIS A 55 -35.01 -60.40 3.66
CA HIS A 55 -33.60 -60.01 3.59
C HIS A 55 -33.06 -59.98 2.15
N ALA A 56 -33.85 -59.51 1.17
CA ALA A 56 -33.27 -59.41 -0.17
C ALA A 56 -33.22 -57.98 -0.75
N ASN A 57 -34.01 -57.01 -0.27
CA ASN A 57 -34.07 -55.69 -0.91
C ASN A 57 -33.38 -54.53 -0.15
N ASN A 58 -32.82 -54.77 1.05
CA ASN A 58 -32.15 -53.73 1.82
C ASN A 58 -30.61 -53.66 1.58
N SER A 59 -30.01 -54.64 0.89
CA SER A 59 -28.58 -54.66 0.66
C SER A 59 -28.13 -53.77 -0.52
N GLU A 60 -28.95 -53.67 -1.57
CA GLU A 60 -28.64 -52.86 -2.74
C GLU A 60 -28.81 -51.34 -2.49
N ASP A 61 -29.89 -50.98 -1.78
CA ASP A 61 -30.12 -49.56 -1.38
C ASP A 61 -29.10 -49.02 -0.40
N ASN A 62 -28.58 -49.86 0.52
CA ASN A 62 -27.52 -49.47 1.44
C ASN A 62 -26.14 -49.34 0.73
N GLN A 63 -25.88 -50.21 -0.28
CA GLN A 63 -24.68 -50.08 -1.08
C GLN A 63 -24.68 -48.85 -1.99
N ALA A 64 -25.86 -48.50 -2.54
CA ALA A 64 -26.04 -47.30 -3.34
C ALA A 64 -25.86 -46.03 -2.48
N ARG A 65 -26.49 -45.99 -1.29
CA ARG A 65 -26.34 -44.88 -0.33
C ARG A 65 -24.89 -44.73 0.17
N THR A 66 -24.18 -45.81 0.46
CA THR A 66 -22.76 -45.77 0.88
C THR A 66 -21.85 -45.30 -0.27
N LYS A 67 -22.11 -45.71 -1.52
CA LYS A 67 -21.36 -45.21 -2.69
C LYS A 67 -21.63 -43.75 -2.95
N VAL A 68 -22.86 -43.25 -2.82
CA VAL A 68 -23.18 -41.83 -2.99
C VAL A 68 -22.56 -40.97 -1.85
N GLN A 69 -22.59 -41.50 -0.60
CA GLN A 69 -21.92 -40.82 0.53
C GLN A 69 -20.39 -40.83 0.41
N ALA A 70 -19.82 -41.93 -0.08
CA ALA A 70 -18.38 -42.02 -0.32
C ALA A 70 -17.93 -41.07 -1.47
N GLN A 71 -18.76 -40.96 -2.55
CA GLN A 71 -18.51 -40.03 -3.62
C GLN A 71 -18.67 -38.55 -3.19
N ALA A 72 -19.69 -38.26 -2.34
CA ALA A 72 -19.90 -36.93 -1.80
C ALA A 72 -18.74 -36.54 -0.81
N GLN A 73 -18.23 -37.49 -0.03
CA GLN A 73 -17.08 -37.26 0.84
C GLN A 73 -15.76 -37.19 0.06
N ALA A 74 -15.61 -37.93 -1.05
CA ALA A 74 -14.44 -37.80 -1.93
C ALA A 74 -14.40 -36.48 -2.69
N GLN A 75 -15.55 -35.90 -3.04
CA GLN A 75 -15.63 -34.57 -3.63
C GLN A 75 -15.37 -33.44 -2.60
N ALA A 76 -15.59 -33.70 -1.32
CA ALA A 76 -15.33 -32.73 -0.24
C ALA A 76 -13.89 -32.68 0.24
N GLN A 77 -12.98 -33.52 -0.26
CA GLN A 77 -11.61 -33.66 0.24
C GLN A 77 -10.52 -33.60 -0.86
N GLU A 78 -10.76 -32.88 -1.95
CA GLU A 78 -9.58 -32.44 -2.70
C GLU A 78 -8.79 -31.49 -1.77
N PRO A 79 -7.50 -31.77 -1.50
CA PRO A 79 -6.66 -30.85 -0.75
C PRO A 79 -6.59 -29.56 -1.56
N VAL A 80 -7.44 -28.59 -1.22
CA VAL A 80 -7.42 -27.28 -1.83
C VAL A 80 -6.05 -26.71 -1.55
N ASN A 81 -5.18 -26.74 -2.55
CA ASN A 81 -3.86 -26.15 -2.44
C ASN A 81 -4.07 -24.68 -2.02
N PRO A 82 -3.67 -24.29 -0.79
CA PRO A 82 -3.94 -22.96 -0.26
C PRO A 82 -3.35 -21.85 -1.15
N PHE A 83 -2.37 -22.21 -2.00
CA PHE A 83 -1.80 -21.31 -3.00
C PHE A 83 -2.66 -21.14 -4.26
N LEU A 84 -3.63 -22.00 -4.51
CA LEU A 84 -4.58 -21.89 -5.64
C LEU A 84 -5.95 -21.37 -5.21
N ALA A 85 -6.23 -21.31 -3.92
CA ALA A 85 -7.50 -20.79 -3.42
C ALA A 85 -7.69 -19.33 -3.87
N PRO A 86 -8.87 -18.96 -4.39
CA PRO A 86 -9.14 -17.57 -4.76
C PRO A 86 -9.11 -16.68 -3.53
N LEU A 87 -8.54 -15.49 -3.69
CA LEU A 87 -8.59 -14.46 -2.66
C LEU A 87 -9.99 -13.87 -2.64
N GLN A 88 -10.54 -13.64 -1.44
CA GLN A 88 -11.88 -13.09 -1.26
C GLN A 88 -11.78 -11.79 -0.47
N ALA A 89 -12.60 -10.81 -0.84
CA ALA A 89 -12.75 -9.56 -0.12
C ALA A 89 -14.23 -9.18 -0.02
N TRP A 90 -14.59 -8.50 1.06
CA TRP A 90 -15.92 -7.94 1.23
C TRP A 90 -16.07 -6.66 0.41
N ILE A 91 -17.17 -6.54 -0.32
CA ILE A 91 -17.63 -5.27 -0.86
C ILE A 91 -18.48 -4.62 0.22
N ARG A 92 -18.13 -3.39 0.59
CA ARG A 92 -18.81 -2.62 1.62
C ARG A 92 -19.59 -1.46 1.02
N ASP A 93 -20.59 -1.00 1.72
CA ASP A 93 -21.23 0.26 1.40
C ASP A 93 -20.32 1.44 1.76
N PHE A 94 -20.22 2.43 0.86
CA PHE A 94 -19.35 3.59 1.09
C PHE A 94 -19.82 4.47 2.25
N LYS A 95 -21.15 4.61 2.42
CA LYS A 95 -21.72 5.48 3.45
C LYS A 95 -21.90 4.79 4.80
N SER A 96 -22.40 3.54 4.83
CA SER A 96 -22.73 2.81 6.07
C SER A 96 -21.62 1.90 6.59
N ASN A 97 -20.67 1.49 5.75
CA ASN A 97 -19.64 0.47 6.03
C ASN A 97 -20.19 -0.96 6.17
N GLU A 98 -21.44 -1.20 5.84
CA GLU A 98 -22.03 -2.53 5.92
C GLU A 98 -21.51 -3.41 4.78
N PRO A 99 -21.23 -4.69 5.05
CA PRO A 99 -20.84 -5.62 4.01
C PRO A 99 -22.08 -5.96 3.15
N LYS A 100 -21.94 -5.78 1.82
CA LYS A 100 -23.00 -6.04 0.84
C LYS A 100 -22.80 -7.35 0.07
N ASP A 101 -21.60 -7.60 -0.39
CA ASP A 101 -21.30 -8.71 -1.33
C ASP A 101 -19.85 -9.18 -1.15
N LEU A 102 -19.52 -10.34 -1.71
CA LEU A 102 -18.19 -10.91 -1.76
C LEU A 102 -17.63 -10.84 -3.19
N ILE A 103 -16.43 -10.34 -3.33
CA ILE A 103 -15.69 -10.33 -4.59
C ILE A 103 -14.52 -11.30 -4.55
N HIS A 104 -14.31 -12.04 -5.63
CA HIS A 104 -13.13 -12.86 -5.85
C HIS A 104 -12.05 -12.03 -6.52
N LEU A 105 -10.87 -11.98 -5.90
CA LEU A 105 -9.72 -11.24 -6.37
C LEU A 105 -8.71 -12.17 -7.05
N GLN A 106 -8.14 -11.72 -8.16
CA GLN A 106 -7.11 -12.47 -8.87
C GLN A 106 -5.82 -12.53 -8.05
N ARG A 107 -5.38 -13.75 -7.71
CA ARG A 107 -4.18 -13.98 -6.92
C ARG A 107 -2.90 -13.45 -7.58
N THR A 108 -2.84 -13.44 -8.90
CA THR A 108 -1.70 -12.89 -9.66
C THR A 108 -1.50 -11.40 -9.43
N VAL A 109 -2.56 -10.66 -9.05
CA VAL A 109 -2.54 -9.21 -8.82
C VAL A 109 -2.51 -8.86 -7.34
N PHE A 110 -3.34 -9.53 -6.51
CA PHE A 110 -3.50 -9.22 -5.08
C PHE A 110 -2.80 -10.22 -4.13
N GLY A 111 -2.16 -11.26 -4.66
CA GLY A 111 -1.43 -12.26 -3.90
C GLY A 111 0.06 -12.33 -4.23
N ALA A 112 0.64 -11.28 -4.80
CA ALA A 112 2.07 -11.23 -5.10
C ALA A 112 2.91 -11.16 -3.80
N PRO A 113 4.07 -11.85 -3.75
CA PRO A 113 4.95 -11.79 -2.59
C PRO A 113 5.50 -10.38 -2.40
N LEU A 114 5.71 -9.98 -1.14
CA LEU A 114 6.27 -8.66 -0.82
C LEU A 114 7.72 -8.56 -1.30
N ARG A 115 7.99 -7.62 -2.20
CA ARG A 115 9.30 -7.29 -2.75
C ARG A 115 9.63 -5.82 -2.54
N ARG A 116 10.31 -5.54 -1.44
CA ARG A 116 10.68 -4.18 -1.02
C ARG A 116 11.66 -3.52 -1.99
N ASP A 117 12.55 -4.27 -2.61
CA ASP A 117 13.49 -3.85 -3.64
C ASP A 117 12.79 -3.24 -4.86
N ILE A 118 11.74 -3.90 -5.36
CA ILE A 118 10.96 -3.42 -6.51
C ILE A 118 10.17 -2.17 -6.13
N LEU A 119 9.50 -2.17 -4.96
CA LEU A 119 8.76 -1.01 -4.48
C LEU A 119 9.67 0.23 -4.38
N HIS A 120 10.86 0.08 -3.79
CA HIS A 120 11.84 1.17 -3.67
C HIS A 120 12.24 1.72 -5.06
N ARG A 121 12.57 0.85 -6.01
CA ARG A 121 12.95 1.27 -7.38
C ARG A 121 11.85 2.05 -8.07
N VAL A 122 10.58 1.59 -7.96
CA VAL A 122 9.44 2.27 -8.59
C VAL A 122 9.17 3.61 -7.91
N VAL A 123 9.24 3.69 -6.57
CA VAL A 123 9.06 4.96 -5.83
C VAL A 123 10.16 5.97 -6.20
N VAL A 124 11.42 5.55 -6.26
CA VAL A 124 12.54 6.43 -6.67
C VAL A 124 12.32 6.93 -8.10
N TRP A 125 11.96 6.02 -9.02
CA TRP A 125 11.65 6.37 -10.39
C TRP A 125 10.54 7.44 -10.49
N GLN A 126 9.44 7.28 -9.76
CA GLN A 126 8.34 8.25 -9.74
C GLN A 126 8.77 9.60 -9.13
N ARG A 127 9.53 9.57 -8.04
CA ARG A 127 10.05 10.80 -7.40
C ARG A 127 11.04 11.55 -8.28
N ASP A 128 11.90 10.84 -9.01
CA ASP A 128 12.85 11.45 -9.93
C ASP A 128 12.12 12.11 -11.11
N ALA A 129 11.06 11.51 -11.64
CA ALA A 129 10.22 12.10 -12.66
C ALA A 129 9.49 13.38 -12.20
N MET A 130 9.19 13.52 -10.90
CA MET A 130 8.56 14.72 -10.32
C MET A 130 9.54 15.90 -10.15
N ARG A 131 10.84 15.66 -10.23
CA ARG A 131 11.86 16.71 -10.03
C ARG A 131 11.91 17.62 -11.25
N GLN A 132 11.66 18.91 -11.05
CA GLN A 132 11.68 19.89 -12.13
C GLN A 132 13.10 20.22 -12.66
N GLY A 133 14.13 20.02 -11.84
CA GLY A 133 15.52 20.22 -12.23
C GLY A 133 15.88 21.66 -12.63
N THR A 134 15.21 22.67 -12.10
CA THR A 134 15.35 24.10 -12.48
C THR A 134 16.57 24.79 -11.89
N HIS A 135 17.40 24.08 -11.10
CA HIS A 135 18.63 24.66 -10.54
C HIS A 135 19.60 25.08 -11.64
N SER A 136 20.11 26.29 -11.53
CA SER A 136 21.03 26.85 -12.51
C SER A 136 22.06 27.76 -11.86
N THR A 137 23.30 27.67 -12.29
CA THR A 137 24.35 28.60 -11.93
C THR A 137 24.97 29.20 -13.17
N LYS A 138 25.43 30.45 -13.05
CA LYS A 138 26.09 31.14 -14.16
C LYS A 138 27.58 30.76 -14.23
N GLY A 139 27.99 30.21 -15.34
CA GLY A 139 29.37 29.96 -15.67
C GLY A 139 30.15 31.26 -16.00
N ARG A 140 31.44 31.15 -16.14
CA ARG A 140 32.33 32.29 -16.48
C ARG A 140 31.91 33.04 -17.74
N SER A 141 31.36 32.38 -18.71
CA SER A 141 30.84 32.98 -19.97
C SER A 141 29.51 33.69 -19.83
N GLU A 142 28.67 33.26 -18.87
CA GLU A 142 27.33 33.76 -18.67
C GLU A 142 27.19 34.93 -17.70
N VAL A 143 28.24 35.14 -16.87
CA VAL A 143 28.29 36.29 -15.95
C VAL A 143 28.54 37.56 -16.73
N SER A 144 27.81 38.65 -16.43
CA SER A 144 28.02 39.96 -17.01
C SER A 144 29.43 40.50 -16.67
N GLY A 145 30.07 41.14 -17.60
CA GLY A 145 31.41 41.72 -17.43
C GLY A 145 32.26 41.60 -18.69
N THR A 146 33.45 42.23 -18.64
CA THR A 146 34.40 42.22 -19.77
C THR A 146 35.11 40.89 -19.90
N THR A 147 35.36 40.48 -21.14
CA THR A 147 36.26 39.34 -21.47
C THR A 147 37.72 39.71 -21.57
N ARG A 148 38.01 41.03 -21.61
CA ARG A 148 39.40 41.57 -21.72
C ARG A 148 40.23 41.10 -20.55
N LYS A 149 41.54 40.85 -20.80
CA LYS A 149 42.53 40.61 -19.77
C LYS A 149 42.61 41.80 -18.81
N ALA A 150 42.51 41.55 -17.50
CA ALA A 150 42.33 42.59 -16.49
C ALA A 150 43.62 43.45 -16.27
N ALA A 151 44.81 42.94 -16.63
CA ALA A 151 46.06 43.64 -16.47
C ALA A 151 47.09 43.12 -17.47
N PRO A 152 48.17 43.92 -17.75
CA PRO A 152 49.32 43.50 -18.56
C PRO A 152 49.98 42.24 -17.99
N GLN A 153 50.64 41.47 -18.86
CA GLN A 153 51.26 40.20 -18.49
C GLN A 153 52.45 40.37 -17.53
N LYS A 154 53.19 41.50 -17.67
CA LYS A 154 54.40 41.87 -16.87
C LYS A 154 54.26 43.31 -16.39
N GLY A 155 55.16 43.72 -15.46
CA GLY A 155 55.26 45.11 -14.99
C GLY A 155 54.29 45.54 -13.89
N ARG A 156 53.52 44.55 -13.28
CA ARG A 156 52.53 44.86 -12.26
C ARG A 156 53.04 44.70 -10.82
N GLY A 157 54.11 43.98 -10.58
CA GLY A 157 54.52 43.60 -9.22
C GLY A 157 53.64 42.70 -8.43
N ALA A 158 52.56 42.14 -9.07
CA ALA A 158 51.57 41.26 -8.47
C ALA A 158 51.31 40.04 -9.37
N ALA A 159 50.62 39.05 -8.84
CA ALA A 159 50.30 37.83 -9.56
C ALA A 159 49.58 38.11 -10.91
N ARG A 160 49.87 37.28 -11.91
CA ARG A 160 49.24 37.37 -13.23
C ARG A 160 47.72 37.22 -13.16
N VAL A 161 47.02 38.07 -13.91
CA VAL A 161 45.56 38.10 -13.90
C VAL A 161 45.02 37.87 -15.31
N GLY A 162 44.11 36.94 -15.45
CA GLY A 162 43.34 36.69 -16.67
C GLY A 162 42.02 37.49 -16.67
N SER A 163 40.92 36.76 -16.76
CA SER A 163 39.59 37.34 -16.77
C SER A 163 39.13 37.80 -15.38
N LEU A 164 38.38 38.90 -15.30
CA LEU A 164 37.73 39.37 -14.08
C LEU A 164 36.56 38.48 -13.65
N ARG A 165 36.02 37.70 -14.59
CA ARG A 165 34.91 36.75 -14.34
C ARG A 165 35.34 35.36 -13.90
N ALA A 166 36.66 35.20 -13.57
CA ALA A 166 37.20 33.93 -13.12
C ALA A 166 36.60 33.51 -11.76
N PRO A 167 36.38 32.20 -11.50
CA PRO A 167 35.68 31.72 -10.31
C PRO A 167 36.28 32.13 -8.97
N GLN A 168 37.62 32.29 -8.90
CA GLN A 168 38.33 32.72 -7.72
C GLN A 168 38.11 34.20 -7.35
N ARG A 169 37.42 34.95 -8.22
CA ARG A 169 37.17 36.38 -8.03
C ARG A 169 35.77 36.65 -7.53
N ARG A 170 35.64 37.71 -6.71
CA ARG A 170 34.34 38.22 -6.29
C ARG A 170 33.52 38.63 -7.51
N GLY A 171 32.29 38.11 -7.62
CA GLY A 171 31.43 38.32 -8.80
C GLY A 171 31.82 37.46 -10.01
N GLY A 172 32.72 36.48 -9.87
CA GLY A 172 33.05 35.52 -10.92
C GLY A 172 32.00 34.42 -11.09
N GLY A 173 32.07 33.71 -12.23
CA GLY A 173 31.20 32.58 -12.51
C GLY A 173 31.60 31.34 -11.73
N VAL A 174 30.65 30.43 -11.54
CA VAL A 174 30.88 29.13 -10.85
C VAL A 174 31.48 28.13 -11.84
N PRO A 175 32.61 27.42 -11.52
CA PRO A 175 33.07 26.31 -12.33
C PRO A 175 32.20 25.07 -12.05
N PHE A 176 31.78 24.37 -13.08
CA PHE A 176 31.00 23.10 -12.99
C PHE A 176 29.80 23.18 -12.06
N GLY A 177 29.13 24.33 -11.99
CA GLY A 177 27.91 24.46 -11.20
C GLY A 177 26.74 23.73 -11.83
N PRO A 178 25.65 23.49 -11.07
CA PRO A 178 24.48 22.81 -11.56
C PRO A 178 23.85 23.57 -12.73
N LYS A 179 23.39 22.83 -13.73
CA LYS A 179 22.62 23.33 -14.88
C LYS A 179 21.26 22.64 -14.88
N PRO A 180 20.23 23.29 -15.42
CA PRO A 180 18.92 22.67 -15.60
C PRO A 180 19.05 21.36 -16.36
N ARG A 181 18.49 20.30 -15.80
CA ARG A 181 18.48 18.99 -16.43
C ARG A 181 17.24 18.22 -16.04
N ASP A 182 16.81 17.31 -16.88
CA ASP A 182 15.84 16.30 -16.55
C ASP A 182 16.48 15.24 -15.64
N HIS A 183 15.79 14.90 -14.55
CA HIS A 183 16.19 13.86 -13.60
C HIS A 183 15.43 12.54 -13.82
N SER A 184 14.49 12.49 -14.77
CA SER A 184 13.76 11.27 -15.05
C SER A 184 14.69 10.16 -15.53
N SER A 185 14.39 8.95 -15.11
CA SER A 185 15.08 7.74 -15.53
C SER A 185 14.07 6.78 -16.17
N GLU A 186 14.53 5.90 -17.05
CA GLU A 186 13.66 4.90 -17.64
C GLU A 186 13.55 3.66 -16.74
N LEU A 187 12.33 3.13 -16.60
CA LEU A 187 12.08 1.88 -15.90
C LEU A 187 11.23 0.97 -16.80
N PRO A 188 11.59 -0.31 -17.01
CA PRO A 188 10.82 -1.23 -17.83
C PRO A 188 9.38 -1.36 -17.36
N ARG A 189 8.41 -1.31 -18.28
CA ARG A 189 6.97 -1.37 -17.98
C ARG A 189 6.58 -2.60 -17.16
N LYS A 190 7.22 -3.75 -17.39
CA LYS A 190 6.99 -4.98 -16.61
C LYS A 190 7.36 -4.81 -15.13
N VAL A 191 8.43 -4.05 -14.83
CA VAL A 191 8.86 -3.76 -13.44
C VAL A 191 7.89 -2.79 -12.77
N GLN A 192 7.40 -1.77 -13.50
CA GLN A 192 6.36 -0.86 -13.01
C GLN A 192 5.08 -1.62 -12.64
N ALA A 193 4.61 -2.50 -13.54
CA ALA A 193 3.44 -3.34 -13.31
C ALA A 193 3.64 -4.31 -12.13
N MET A 194 4.84 -4.89 -11.99
CA MET A 194 5.18 -5.74 -10.85
C MET A 194 5.16 -4.96 -9.53
N GLY A 195 5.71 -3.73 -9.52
CA GLY A 195 5.66 -2.86 -8.35
C GLY A 195 4.23 -2.54 -7.91
N LEU A 196 3.33 -2.27 -8.86
CA LEU A 196 1.93 -1.99 -8.57
C LEU A 196 1.23 -3.23 -8.00
N ARG A 197 1.47 -4.44 -8.56
CA ARG A 197 0.95 -5.70 -8.00
C ARG A 197 1.42 -5.94 -6.57
N VAL A 198 2.72 -5.76 -6.31
CA VAL A 198 3.29 -5.91 -4.97
C VAL A 198 2.67 -4.91 -3.99
N ALA A 199 2.48 -3.65 -4.38
CA ALA A 199 1.85 -2.63 -3.54
C ALA A 199 0.40 -2.99 -3.18
N LEU A 200 -0.41 -3.39 -4.17
CA LEU A 200 -1.80 -3.81 -3.97
C LEU A 200 -1.89 -5.06 -3.08
N SER A 201 -1.04 -6.06 -3.33
CA SER A 201 -0.97 -7.28 -2.52
C SER A 201 -0.59 -6.99 -1.07
N THR A 202 0.33 -6.06 -0.86
CA THR A 202 0.73 -5.66 0.50
C THR A 202 -0.41 -4.95 1.22
N LYS A 203 -1.13 -4.05 0.54
CA LYS A 203 -2.30 -3.37 1.10
C LYS A 203 -3.42 -4.34 1.45
N PHE A 204 -3.65 -5.33 0.60
CA PHE A 204 -4.63 -6.39 0.86
C PHE A 204 -4.21 -7.27 2.06
N ALA A 205 -2.96 -7.69 2.13
CA ALA A 205 -2.45 -8.52 3.23
C ALA A 205 -2.41 -7.79 4.60
N GLN A 206 -2.43 -6.45 4.59
CA GLN A 206 -2.49 -5.60 5.79
C GLN A 206 -3.92 -5.19 6.17
N ASP A 207 -4.95 -5.71 5.50
CA ASP A 207 -6.35 -5.31 5.65
C ASP A 207 -6.60 -3.79 5.44
N GLN A 208 -5.71 -3.16 4.67
CA GLN A 208 -5.77 -1.74 4.32
C GLN A 208 -6.43 -1.47 2.97
N LEU A 209 -6.92 -2.50 2.30
CA LEU A 209 -7.66 -2.40 1.05
C LEU A 209 -9.15 -2.58 1.32
N VAL A 210 -9.92 -1.53 1.12
CA VAL A 210 -11.39 -1.53 1.26
C VAL A 210 -12.00 -1.44 -0.13
N ILE A 211 -12.88 -2.38 -0.45
CA ILE A 211 -13.61 -2.40 -1.72
C ILE A 211 -15.04 -1.94 -1.46
N VAL A 212 -15.48 -0.95 -2.25
CA VAL A 212 -16.83 -0.40 -2.16
C VAL A 212 -17.61 -0.63 -3.44
N ASP A 213 -18.91 -0.67 -3.33
CA ASP A 213 -19.80 -0.86 -4.48
C ASP A 213 -19.79 0.36 -5.41
N GLY A 214 -19.84 1.57 -4.84
CA GLY A 214 -19.77 2.84 -5.56
C GLY A 214 -19.22 3.96 -4.67
N LEU A 215 -18.68 5.00 -5.31
CA LEU A 215 -18.06 6.16 -4.66
C LEU A 215 -18.92 7.43 -4.85
N GLU A 216 -20.23 7.27 -4.91
CA GLU A 216 -21.14 8.39 -5.16
C GLU A 216 -21.44 9.18 -3.88
N LEU A 217 -21.25 10.50 -3.97
CA LEU A 217 -21.66 11.46 -2.96
C LEU A 217 -22.84 12.29 -3.46
N ASP A 218 -23.82 12.52 -2.60
CA ASP A 218 -25.01 13.28 -2.93
C ASP A 218 -24.69 14.77 -3.11
N SER A 219 -23.70 15.28 -2.36
CA SER A 219 -23.25 16.65 -2.47
C SER A 219 -21.72 16.78 -2.44
N HIS A 220 -21.24 17.95 -2.85
CA HIS A 220 -19.83 18.30 -2.86
C HIS A 220 -19.28 18.83 -1.53
N LYS A 221 -20.07 18.71 -0.43
CA LYS A 221 -19.68 19.24 0.89
C LYS A 221 -18.62 18.37 1.57
N THR A 222 -17.53 19.00 2.02
CA THR A 222 -16.44 18.34 2.76
C THR A 222 -16.93 17.65 4.03
N ARG A 223 -17.90 18.23 4.72
CA ARG A 223 -18.50 17.69 5.95
C ARG A 223 -19.08 16.27 5.74
N GLU A 224 -19.67 16.00 4.59
CA GLU A 224 -20.25 14.68 4.31
C GLU A 224 -19.16 13.62 4.18
N PHE A 225 -18.10 13.92 3.43
CA PHE A 225 -16.96 13.00 3.32
C PHE A 225 -16.25 12.83 4.68
N GLU A 226 -16.05 13.89 5.43
CA GLU A 226 -15.45 13.84 6.77
C GLU A 226 -16.28 12.97 7.74
N ALA A 227 -17.61 13.03 7.66
CA ALA A 227 -18.48 12.17 8.46
C ALA A 227 -18.34 10.69 8.09
N ILE A 228 -18.19 10.39 6.79
CA ILE A 228 -17.89 9.03 6.31
C ILE A 228 -16.51 8.59 6.81
N GLN A 229 -15.47 9.40 6.63
CA GLN A 229 -14.12 9.13 7.07
C GLN A 229 -14.06 8.81 8.58
N LYS A 230 -14.72 9.61 9.42
CA LYS A 230 -14.80 9.40 10.87
C LYS A 230 -15.55 8.10 11.21
N ARG A 231 -16.63 7.78 10.50
CA ARG A 231 -17.41 6.54 10.72
C ARG A 231 -16.58 5.30 10.46
N HIS A 232 -15.76 5.34 9.41
CA HIS A 232 -14.86 4.23 9.05
C HIS A 232 -13.55 4.20 9.85
N GLY A 233 -13.21 5.26 10.59
CA GLY A 233 -11.94 5.40 11.32
C GLY A 233 -10.74 5.49 10.39
N TRP A 234 -10.88 6.13 9.23
CA TRP A 234 -9.79 6.29 8.28
C TRP A 234 -8.97 7.54 8.58
N ASP A 235 -7.72 7.39 8.98
CA ASP A 235 -6.83 8.52 9.23
C ASP A 235 -6.28 9.10 7.92
N SER A 236 -5.73 8.25 7.05
CA SER A 236 -5.16 8.65 5.76
C SER A 236 -5.67 7.73 4.66
N VAL A 237 -6.33 8.30 3.65
CA VAL A 237 -7.10 7.54 2.65
C VAL A 237 -6.72 7.94 1.22
N LEU A 238 -6.50 6.93 0.40
CA LEU A 238 -6.48 7.06 -1.05
C LEU A 238 -7.77 6.48 -1.62
N VAL A 239 -8.55 7.29 -2.30
CA VAL A 239 -9.75 6.84 -3.01
C VAL A 239 -9.42 6.66 -4.49
N VAL A 240 -9.65 5.46 -5.00
CA VAL A 240 -9.43 5.11 -6.41
C VAL A 240 -10.78 4.89 -7.07
N ALA A 241 -11.21 5.87 -7.85
CA ALA A 241 -12.49 5.87 -8.53
C ALA A 241 -12.37 5.32 -9.96
N SER A 242 -13.41 4.67 -10.45
CA SER A 242 -13.49 4.19 -11.84
C SER A 242 -13.67 5.35 -12.83
N ARG A 243 -14.33 6.39 -12.42
CA ARG A 243 -14.62 7.60 -13.22
C ARG A 243 -14.35 8.85 -12.42
N GLU A 244 -14.17 9.96 -13.12
CA GLU A 244 -14.15 11.27 -12.48
C GLU A 244 -15.50 11.54 -11.81
N ASN A 245 -15.47 11.78 -10.51
CA ASN A 245 -16.62 12.20 -9.73
C ASN A 245 -16.34 13.59 -9.18
N GLU A 246 -16.98 14.59 -9.76
CA GLU A 246 -16.75 15.99 -9.43
C GLU A 246 -17.13 16.30 -7.97
N ASN A 247 -18.23 15.71 -7.48
CA ASN A 247 -18.66 15.89 -6.09
C ASN A 247 -17.63 15.33 -5.12
N LEU A 248 -17.13 14.12 -5.37
CA LEU A 248 -16.10 13.49 -4.57
C LEU A 248 -14.80 14.30 -4.56
N TRP A 249 -14.36 14.75 -5.76
CA TRP A 249 -13.13 15.54 -5.88
C TRP A 249 -13.23 16.89 -5.16
N ARG A 250 -14.37 17.59 -5.29
CA ARG A 250 -14.60 18.88 -4.58
C ARG A 250 -14.71 18.68 -3.06
N ALA A 251 -15.38 17.60 -2.62
CA ALA A 251 -15.52 17.29 -1.19
C ALA A 251 -14.19 16.95 -0.50
N THR A 252 -13.25 16.31 -1.23
CA THR A 252 -11.98 15.82 -0.65
C THR A 252 -10.82 16.77 -0.80
N ARG A 253 -10.85 17.69 -1.78
CA ARG A 253 -9.72 18.56 -2.14
C ARG A 253 -9.12 19.34 -0.98
N ASN A 254 -9.92 19.74 0.02
CA ASN A 254 -9.46 20.50 1.18
C ASN A 254 -8.92 19.62 2.32
N LEU A 255 -9.10 18.30 2.24
CA LEU A 255 -8.67 17.38 3.29
C LEU A 255 -7.23 16.92 3.03
N GLN A 256 -6.32 17.27 3.94
CA GLN A 256 -4.87 17.05 3.75
C GLN A 256 -4.45 15.58 3.68
N GLN A 257 -5.22 14.68 4.29
CA GLN A 257 -4.88 13.25 4.38
C GLN A 257 -5.71 12.39 3.44
N VAL A 258 -6.43 13.01 2.52
CA VAL A 258 -7.27 12.32 1.54
C VAL A 258 -6.82 12.70 0.15
N ASP A 259 -6.44 11.71 -0.64
CA ASP A 259 -6.17 11.88 -2.07
C ASP A 259 -7.20 11.09 -2.87
N VAL A 260 -7.66 11.64 -3.98
CA VAL A 260 -8.56 10.96 -4.94
C VAL A 260 -7.81 10.79 -6.26
N THR A 261 -7.89 9.60 -6.81
CA THR A 261 -7.28 9.27 -8.10
C THR A 261 -8.22 8.45 -8.96
N ILE A 262 -8.04 8.54 -10.27
CA ILE A 262 -8.72 7.66 -11.21
C ILE A 262 -7.93 6.34 -11.30
N MET A 263 -8.62 5.24 -11.58
CA MET A 263 -8.02 3.91 -11.72
C MET A 263 -6.84 3.84 -12.71
N GLN A 264 -6.80 4.72 -13.70
CA GLN A 264 -5.72 4.81 -14.70
C GLN A 264 -4.43 5.38 -14.13
N GLU A 265 -4.54 6.31 -13.18
CA GLU A 265 -3.46 7.05 -12.53
C GLU A 265 -3.03 6.46 -11.18
N ALA A 266 -3.54 5.28 -10.84
CA ALA A 266 -3.16 4.60 -9.60
C ALA A 266 -1.66 4.27 -9.59
N ASP A 267 -0.92 4.97 -8.72
CA ASP A 267 0.53 4.94 -8.61
C ASP A 267 1.00 4.26 -7.33
N VAL A 268 2.16 3.60 -7.38
CA VAL A 268 2.77 2.95 -6.21
C VAL A 268 3.07 3.96 -5.11
N LEU A 269 3.56 5.15 -5.46
CA LEU A 269 3.89 6.20 -4.49
C LEU A 269 2.64 6.64 -3.70
N ARG A 270 1.51 6.90 -4.37
CA ARG A 270 0.25 7.28 -3.72
C ARG A 270 -0.31 6.14 -2.86
N LEU A 271 -0.28 4.89 -3.37
CA LEU A 271 -0.69 3.71 -2.60
C LEU A 271 0.07 3.54 -1.29
N LEU A 272 1.39 3.81 -1.30
CA LEU A 272 2.24 3.69 -0.11
C LEU A 272 2.17 4.91 0.81
N LYS A 273 1.83 6.09 0.28
CA LYS A 273 1.69 7.33 1.06
C LYS A 273 0.52 7.26 2.04
N HIS A 274 -0.60 6.67 1.61
CA HIS A 274 -1.82 6.58 2.40
C HIS A 274 -1.92 5.25 3.13
N GLN A 275 -2.54 5.28 4.31
CA GLN A 275 -2.73 4.07 5.12
C GLN A 275 -3.79 3.16 4.51
N VAL A 276 -4.96 3.68 4.22
CA VAL A 276 -6.09 2.92 3.67
C VAL A 276 -6.28 3.27 2.20
N VAL A 277 -6.58 2.26 1.41
CA VAL A 277 -6.91 2.40 -0.01
C VAL A 277 -8.35 1.95 -0.22
N VAL A 278 -9.19 2.86 -0.67
CA VAL A 278 -10.59 2.58 -0.99
C VAL A 278 -10.74 2.49 -2.50
N MET A 279 -11.26 1.38 -2.98
CA MET A 279 -11.42 1.12 -4.41
C MET A 279 -12.87 0.81 -4.74
N ASP A 280 -13.35 1.37 -5.84
CA ASP A 280 -14.60 0.97 -6.46
C ASP A 280 -14.46 -0.43 -7.12
N ARG A 281 -15.53 -1.21 -7.13
CA ARG A 281 -15.62 -2.53 -7.78
C ARG A 281 -15.13 -2.50 -9.24
N GLN A 282 -15.44 -1.45 -9.99
CA GLN A 282 -15.00 -1.30 -11.38
C GLN A 282 -13.49 -1.04 -11.48
N SER A 283 -12.93 -0.28 -10.55
CA SER A 283 -11.48 -0.02 -10.47
C SER A 283 -10.68 -1.29 -10.21
N VAL A 284 -11.18 -2.17 -9.34
CA VAL A 284 -10.56 -3.48 -9.08
C VAL A 284 -10.51 -4.31 -10.37
N ARG A 285 -11.64 -4.45 -11.08
CA ARG A 285 -11.70 -5.21 -12.34
C ARG A 285 -10.78 -4.64 -13.43
N TYR A 286 -10.69 -3.31 -13.51
CA TYR A 286 -9.77 -2.65 -14.45
C TYR A 286 -8.32 -2.96 -14.13
N LEU A 287 -7.91 -2.86 -12.85
CA LEU A 287 -6.55 -3.17 -12.43
C LEU A 287 -6.20 -4.64 -12.65
N GLU A 288 -7.12 -5.56 -12.41
CA GLU A 288 -6.95 -6.97 -12.73
C GLU A 288 -6.69 -7.20 -14.22
N LYS A 289 -7.46 -6.54 -15.09
CA LYS A 289 -7.29 -6.63 -16.54
C LYS A 289 -5.95 -6.02 -17.00
N LYS A 290 -5.58 -4.83 -16.46
CA LYS A 290 -4.36 -4.10 -16.80
C LYS A 290 -3.09 -4.81 -16.32
N LEU A 291 -3.15 -5.46 -15.16
CA LEU A 291 -2.01 -6.09 -14.50
C LEU A 291 -1.95 -7.62 -14.69
N LYS A 292 -2.86 -8.19 -15.46
CA LYS A 292 -2.83 -9.62 -15.81
C LYS A 292 -1.51 -9.94 -16.52
N VAL A 293 -0.86 -11.03 -16.09
CA VAL A 293 0.41 -11.54 -16.67
C VAL A 293 0.11 -12.47 -17.81
#